data_8c3c111d9d39e7a49a517ea4cd109810
#
_entry.id   8c3c111d9d39e7a49a517ea4cd109810
#
_cell.length_a   1.000
_cell.length_b   1.000
_cell.length_c   1.000
_cell.angle_alpha   90.00
_cell.angle_beta   90.00
_cell.angle_gamma   90.00
#
_symmetry.space_group_name_H-M   'P 1'
#
loop_
_entity.id
_entity.type
_entity.pdbx_description
1 polymer ?
#
loop_
_entity_poly.entity_id
_entity_poly.type
_entity_poly.pdbx_seq_one_letter_code
_entity_poly.pdbx_strand_id
1 'polypeptide(L)'
;MSLPRLIDLNISQTDPLKLAPFYRELRQPQSDWMEVTVLPLEAKRMDLLAYRVYGDGDLRYVLSVILGLDNQLDAVRPGTVVQVPPEHWLRERIRFWQSFWEGK
;
A
#
# COMPACT_ATOMS: atom_id res chain seq x y z
N MET A 1 16.58 -7.58 -4.63
CA MET A 1 16.57 -6.43 -3.70
C MET A 1 15.14 -6.21 -3.22
N SER A 2 14.94 -6.11 -1.92
CA SER A 2 13.59 -5.92 -1.39
C SER A 2 13.10 -4.50 -1.60
N LEU A 3 11.77 -4.32 -1.59
CA LEU A 3 11.19 -2.99 -1.61
C LEU A 3 11.59 -2.21 -0.37
N PRO A 4 11.81 -0.89 -0.49
CA PRO A 4 11.91 -0.07 0.70
C PRO A 4 10.59 -0.16 1.48
N ARG A 5 10.70 -0.31 2.79
CA ARG A 5 9.51 -0.33 3.63
C ARG A 5 8.95 1.07 3.75
N LEU A 6 7.63 1.21 3.81
CA LEU A 6 7.04 2.52 4.02
C LEU A 6 7.48 3.13 5.36
N ILE A 7 7.72 2.28 6.37
CA ILE A 7 8.21 2.76 7.65
C ILE A 7 9.63 3.33 7.51
N ASP A 8 10.43 2.78 6.59
CA ASP A 8 11.77 3.28 6.32
C ASP A 8 11.77 4.64 5.62
N LEU A 9 10.62 5.03 5.08
CA LEU A 9 10.42 6.34 4.48
C LEU A 9 10.00 7.40 5.50
N ASN A 10 10.01 7.04 6.78
CA ASN A 10 9.59 7.93 7.85
C ASN A 10 8.17 8.46 7.66
N ILE A 11 7.28 7.55 7.22
CA ILE A 11 5.88 7.91 6.95
C ILE A 11 5.24 8.57 8.16
N SER A 12 5.54 8.09 9.37
CA SER A 12 4.96 8.64 10.59
C SER A 12 5.42 10.08 10.85
N GLN A 13 6.54 10.49 10.26
CA GLN A 13 7.10 11.82 10.43
C GLN A 13 6.81 12.72 9.22
N THR A 14 6.25 12.15 8.16
CA THR A 14 5.97 12.89 6.95
C THR A 14 4.61 13.59 7.08
N ASP A 15 4.58 14.87 6.72
CA ASP A 15 3.33 15.63 6.70
C ASP A 15 2.30 14.90 5.84
N PRO A 16 1.08 14.65 6.36
CA PRO A 16 0.03 14.02 5.58
C PRO A 16 -0.23 14.67 4.22
N LEU A 17 -0.03 15.98 4.12
CA LEU A 17 -0.20 16.68 2.84
C LEU A 17 0.84 16.23 1.82
N LYS A 18 2.03 15.83 2.26
CA LYS A 18 3.07 15.33 1.35
C LYS A 18 2.76 13.92 0.87
N LEU A 19 2.01 13.15 1.65
CA LEU A 19 1.62 11.79 1.29
C LEU A 19 0.44 11.74 0.35
N ALA A 20 -0.39 12.79 0.33
CA ALA A 20 -1.63 12.80 -0.43
C ALA A 20 -1.46 12.47 -1.91
N PRO A 21 -0.44 13.00 -2.63
CA PRO A 21 -0.28 12.66 -4.04
C PRO A 21 -0.01 11.18 -4.27
N PHE A 22 0.83 10.55 -3.42
CA PHE A 22 1.10 9.14 -3.51
C PHE A 22 -0.16 8.32 -3.23
N TYR A 23 -0.92 8.70 -2.20
CA TYR A 23 -2.14 8.01 -1.85
C TYR A 23 -3.19 8.12 -2.96
N ARG A 24 -3.25 9.26 -3.65
CA ARG A 24 -4.14 9.41 -4.80
C ARG A 24 -3.76 8.45 -5.93
N GLU A 25 -2.47 8.26 -6.18
CA GLU A 25 -2.03 7.30 -7.19
C GLU A 25 -2.46 5.89 -6.82
N LEU A 26 -2.39 5.54 -5.55
CA LEU A 26 -2.79 4.21 -5.09
C LEU A 26 -4.29 3.97 -5.25
N ARG A 27 -5.09 5.01 -5.37
CA ARG A 27 -6.53 4.90 -5.53
C ARG A 27 -6.99 5.00 -6.98
N GLN A 28 -6.05 5.00 -7.94
CA GLN A 28 -6.35 5.08 -9.35
C GLN A 28 -5.79 3.86 -10.08
N PRO A 29 -6.53 2.73 -10.05
CA PRO A 29 -6.05 1.50 -10.66
C PRO A 29 -5.75 1.68 -12.13
N GLN A 30 -4.67 1.03 -12.58
CA GLN A 30 -4.27 1.02 -13.98
C GLN A 30 -4.57 -0.35 -14.57
N SER A 31 -4.49 -0.45 -15.90
CA SER A 31 -4.90 -1.65 -16.60
C SER A 31 -4.05 -2.88 -16.27
N ASP A 32 -2.80 -2.68 -15.82
CA ASP A 32 -1.90 -3.78 -15.48
C ASP A 32 -1.96 -4.18 -13.99
N TRP A 33 -2.83 -3.55 -13.21
CA TRP A 33 -2.97 -3.90 -11.80
C TRP A 33 -3.69 -5.25 -11.68
N MET A 34 -3.32 -6.02 -10.66
CA MET A 34 -3.84 -7.35 -10.42
C MET A 34 -5.07 -7.31 -9.54
N GLU A 35 -6.03 -8.20 -9.82
CA GLU A 35 -7.15 -8.41 -8.90
C GLU A 35 -6.75 -9.41 -7.84
N VAL A 36 -7.03 -9.08 -6.59
CA VAL A 36 -6.75 -9.93 -5.44
C VAL A 36 -8.00 -10.02 -4.59
N THR A 37 -8.34 -11.23 -4.14
CA THR A 37 -9.48 -11.44 -3.25
C THR A 37 -8.98 -11.51 -1.81
N VAL A 38 -9.62 -10.76 -0.93
CA VAL A 38 -9.28 -10.77 0.50
C VAL A 38 -9.80 -12.06 1.13
N LEU A 39 -8.90 -12.83 1.73
CA LEU A 39 -9.25 -14.08 2.39
C LEU A 39 -9.77 -13.82 3.81
N PRO A 40 -10.54 -14.77 4.39
CA PRO A 40 -11.10 -14.55 5.74
C PRO A 40 -10.08 -14.19 6.81
N LEU A 41 -8.90 -14.82 6.78
CA LEU A 41 -7.85 -14.51 7.76
C LEU A 41 -7.24 -13.14 7.55
N GLU A 42 -7.37 -12.59 6.35
CA GLU A 42 -6.79 -11.31 5.99
C GLU A 42 -7.73 -10.13 6.25
N ALA A 43 -9.00 -10.42 6.50
CA ALA A 43 -10.03 -9.38 6.57
C ALA A 43 -9.74 -8.32 7.65
N LYS A 44 -9.08 -8.71 8.73
CA LYS A 44 -8.67 -7.80 9.80
C LYS A 44 -7.16 -7.67 9.91
N ARG A 45 -6.43 -8.24 8.96
CA ARG A 45 -4.97 -8.31 9.00
C ARG A 45 -4.41 -7.95 7.64
N MET A 46 -4.30 -6.66 7.36
CA MET A 46 -3.74 -6.19 6.10
C MET A 46 -2.27 -6.58 5.95
N ASP A 47 -1.57 -6.79 7.05
CA ASP A 47 -0.19 -7.28 7.02
C ASP A 47 -0.11 -8.68 6.40
N LEU A 48 -1.10 -9.54 6.66
CA LEU A 48 -1.13 -10.87 6.05
C LEU A 48 -1.43 -10.78 4.55
N LEU A 49 -2.34 -9.90 4.16
CA LEU A 49 -2.63 -9.69 2.75
C LEU A 49 -1.40 -9.13 2.03
N ALA A 50 -0.73 -8.15 2.62
CA ALA A 50 0.47 -7.57 2.03
C ALA A 50 1.58 -8.61 1.89
N TYR A 51 1.72 -9.47 2.88
CA TYR A 51 2.72 -10.54 2.82
C TYR A 51 2.40 -11.51 1.67
N ARG A 52 1.12 -11.89 1.51
CA ARG A 52 0.73 -12.80 0.43
C ARG A 52 0.94 -12.17 -0.94
N VAL A 53 0.64 -10.89 -1.08
CA VAL A 53 0.70 -10.22 -2.39
C VAL A 53 2.14 -9.79 -2.73
N TYR A 54 2.87 -9.25 -1.76
CA TYR A 54 4.18 -8.64 -2.01
C TYR A 54 5.34 -9.31 -1.29
N GLY A 55 5.06 -10.25 -0.41
CA GLY A 55 6.10 -10.88 0.41
C GLY A 55 6.60 -9.98 1.54
N ASP A 56 5.90 -8.91 1.86
CA ASP A 56 6.33 -7.94 2.87
C ASP A 56 5.10 -7.39 3.60
N GLY A 57 4.92 -7.80 4.84
CA GLY A 57 3.80 -7.35 5.67
C GLY A 57 3.82 -5.87 6.00
N ASP A 58 4.99 -5.23 5.91
CA ASP A 58 5.08 -3.80 6.20
C ASP A 58 4.39 -2.95 5.13
N LEU A 59 4.09 -3.54 3.97
CA LEU A 59 3.35 -2.84 2.92
C LEU A 59 1.83 -2.80 3.18
N ARG A 60 1.41 -3.18 4.37
CA ARG A 60 -0.01 -3.11 4.76
C ARG A 60 -0.59 -1.71 4.58
N TYR A 61 0.23 -0.68 4.72
CA TYR A 61 -0.24 0.70 4.54
C TYR A 61 -0.74 0.95 3.12
N VAL A 62 -0.05 0.38 2.14
CA VAL A 62 -0.46 0.50 0.75
C VAL A 62 -1.86 -0.07 0.55
N LEU A 63 -2.10 -1.26 1.08
CA LEU A 63 -3.39 -1.93 0.94
C LEU A 63 -4.48 -1.19 1.70
N SER A 64 -4.17 -0.65 2.88
CA SER A 64 -5.13 0.13 3.64
C SER A 64 -5.57 1.37 2.87
N VAL A 65 -4.64 2.04 2.21
CA VAL A 65 -4.97 3.22 1.40
C VAL A 65 -5.83 2.82 0.20
N ILE A 66 -5.46 1.74 -0.50
CA ILE A 66 -6.20 1.28 -1.66
C ILE A 66 -7.63 0.91 -1.28
N LEU A 67 -7.81 0.27 -0.14
CA LEU A 67 -9.13 -0.16 0.35
C LEU A 67 -9.90 0.98 1.03
N GLY A 68 -9.30 2.14 1.19
CA GLY A 68 -9.97 3.28 1.80
C GLY A 68 -10.16 3.14 3.30
N LEU A 69 -9.32 2.37 3.98
CA LEU A 69 -9.44 2.17 5.42
C LEU A 69 -8.80 3.36 6.15
N ASP A 70 -9.55 3.95 7.07
CA ASP A 70 -9.06 5.07 7.86
C ASP A 70 -8.15 4.63 8.99
N ASN A 71 -8.25 3.38 9.37
CA ASN A 71 -7.57 2.83 10.53
C ASN A 71 -7.17 1.39 10.20
N GLN A 72 -5.96 1.00 10.61
CA GLN A 72 -5.47 -0.36 10.36
C GLN A 72 -6.30 -1.44 11.05
N LEU A 73 -7.10 -1.06 12.05
CA LEU A 73 -7.99 -1.98 12.74
C LEU A 73 -9.32 -2.14 12.03
N ASP A 74 -9.61 -1.32 11.03
CA ASP A 74 -10.82 -1.46 10.25
C ASP A 74 -10.81 -2.79 9.51
N ALA A 75 -11.95 -3.43 9.45
CA ALA A 75 -12.09 -4.74 8.82
C ALA A 75 -12.65 -4.59 7.41
N VAL A 76 -12.21 -5.47 6.54
CA VAL A 76 -12.72 -5.60 5.18
C VAL A 76 -13.54 -6.89 5.14
N ARG A 77 -14.60 -6.92 4.34
CA ARG A 77 -15.38 -8.16 4.21
C ARG A 77 -14.55 -9.22 3.49
N PRO A 78 -14.50 -10.45 4.01
CA PRO A 78 -13.89 -11.56 3.26
C PRO A 78 -14.55 -11.68 1.90
N GLY A 79 -13.76 -11.96 0.87
CA GLY A 79 -14.24 -12.05 -0.49
C GLY A 79 -14.23 -10.73 -1.24
N THR A 80 -13.89 -9.63 -0.60
CA THR A 80 -13.73 -8.36 -1.29
C THR A 80 -12.64 -8.48 -2.34
N VAL A 81 -12.93 -8.02 -3.56
CA VAL A 81 -11.95 -8.00 -4.64
C VAL A 81 -11.35 -6.60 -4.71
N VAL A 82 -10.04 -6.52 -4.75
CA VAL A 82 -9.32 -5.25 -4.79
C VAL A 82 -8.29 -5.32 -5.91
N GLN A 83 -8.09 -4.20 -6.61
CA GLN A 83 -7.03 -4.09 -7.60
C GLN A 83 -5.79 -3.50 -6.95
N VAL A 84 -4.67 -4.19 -7.10
CA VAL A 84 -3.41 -3.80 -6.47
C VAL A 84 -2.34 -3.62 -7.52
N PRO A 85 -1.43 -2.64 -7.34
CA PRO A 85 -0.37 -2.41 -8.32
C PRO A 85 0.63 -3.56 -8.32
N PRO A 86 1.27 -3.81 -9.47
CA PRO A 86 2.39 -4.75 -9.53
C PRO A 86 3.54 -4.27 -8.64
N GLU A 87 4.33 -5.22 -8.16
CA GLU A 87 5.45 -4.89 -7.27
C GLU A 87 6.41 -3.88 -7.90
N HIS A 88 6.74 -4.05 -9.20
CA HIS A 88 7.69 -3.15 -9.85
C HIS A 88 7.16 -1.71 -9.93
N TRP A 89 5.85 -1.54 -10.18
CA TRP A 89 5.24 -0.21 -10.18
C TRP A 89 5.33 0.41 -8.79
N LEU A 90 4.97 -0.36 -7.80
CA LEU A 90 4.98 0.12 -6.41
C LEU A 90 6.40 0.52 -5.99
N ARG A 91 7.38 -0.30 -6.34
CA ARG A 91 8.79 -0.01 -6.03
C ARG A 91 9.24 1.30 -6.67
N GLU A 92 8.89 1.50 -7.94
CA GLU A 92 9.26 2.72 -8.64
C GLU A 92 8.61 3.96 -8.03
N ARG A 93 7.32 3.85 -7.67
CA ARG A 93 6.61 5.00 -7.10
C ARG A 93 7.11 5.31 -5.70
N ILE A 94 7.42 4.31 -4.91
CA ILE A 94 7.99 4.53 -3.58
C ILE A 94 9.33 5.25 -3.71
N ARG A 95 10.18 4.82 -4.64
CA ARG A 95 11.47 5.49 -4.87
C ARG A 95 11.30 6.93 -5.32
N PHE A 96 10.35 7.16 -6.23
CA PHE A 96 10.07 8.50 -6.72
C PHE A 96 9.67 9.43 -5.58
N TRP A 97 8.70 9.01 -4.79
CA TRP A 97 8.22 9.86 -3.70
C TRP A 97 9.22 9.99 -2.58
N GLN A 98 9.97 8.93 -2.28
CA GLN A 98 11.03 9.00 -1.29
C GLN A 98 12.07 10.05 -1.68
N SER A 99 12.51 10.02 -2.91
CA SER A 99 13.47 11.00 -3.43
C SER A 99 12.90 12.42 -3.35
N PHE A 100 11.62 12.58 -3.70
CA PHE A 100 10.96 13.86 -3.65
C PHE A 100 10.90 14.40 -2.21
N TRP A 101 10.51 13.57 -1.27
CA TRP A 101 10.39 13.98 0.13
C TRP A 101 11.75 14.27 0.75
N GLU A 102 12.76 13.48 0.44
CA GLU A 102 14.10 13.65 0.99
C GLU A 102 14.86 14.80 0.34
N GLY A 103 14.54 15.12 -0.90
CA GLY A 103 15.18 16.18 -1.65
C GLY A 103 14.76 17.59 -1.21
N LYS A 104 13.90 17.67 -0.22
CA LYS A 104 13.41 18.93 0.32
C LYS A 104 13.90 19.12 1.72
#